data_c978d7fdc758fd4cc6578a1148c0be39
#
_entry.id   c978d7fdc758fd4cc6578a1148c0be39
#
_cell.length_a   1.000
_cell.length_b   1.000
_cell.length_c   1.000
_cell.angle_alpha   90.00
_cell.angle_beta   90.00
_cell.angle_gamma   90.00
#
_symmetry.space_group_name_H-M   'P 1'
#
loop_
_entity.id
_entity.type
_entity.pdbx_description
1 polymer ?
#
loop_
_entity_poly.entity_id
_entity_poly.type
_entity_poly.pdbx_seq_one_letter_code
_entity_poly.pdbx_strand_id
1 'polypeptide(L)'
;MIDSLKIALIRFLAFILVLSNFSCDDSSSYDIIIVGGGTSGVVSAIQSSRMGSKTLLVEESNWLGGMITSAGVSAMDGNYKMPSGFLKEFRDSLVSHYGNLDSLKTGWVSNLMFEPSVGNRILKEIAQSEKNLTIMYETTIHKVVKDEKFKIKINQNDITYNSKILIDATELGDLIPKLNLPYLIGMDSRKKFNEDIAPEFSNNIIQDLTYVMILKDFKKDMTIEKPKNYDRNEFICSYDSGECFKRDKKLWSKEKLISYGKLPNNKYMINWPINGNDYYSNSIEMTAQERLLSYDRAKQKSL
;
A
#
# COMPACT_ATOMS: atom_id res chain seq x y z
N MET A 1 -59.11 -40.46 1.87
CA MET A 1 -57.87 -41.01 1.28
C MET A 1 -57.26 -40.08 0.25
N ILE A 2 -58.02 -39.43 -0.64
CA ILE A 2 -57.51 -38.49 -1.67
C ILE A 2 -57.01 -37.19 -1.09
N ASP A 3 -57.63 -36.67 -0.05
CA ASP A 3 -57.25 -35.39 0.59
C ASP A 3 -55.96 -35.48 1.42
N SER A 4 -55.72 -36.62 2.05
CA SER A 4 -54.46 -36.87 2.78
C SER A 4 -53.25 -36.95 1.85
N LEU A 5 -53.46 -37.48 0.63
CA LEU A 5 -52.38 -37.58 -0.40
C LEU A 5 -52.05 -36.21 -0.98
N LYS A 6 -53.05 -35.34 -1.17
CA LYS A 6 -52.82 -33.96 -1.65
C LYS A 6 -52.06 -33.12 -0.61
N ILE A 7 -52.39 -33.26 0.66
CA ILE A 7 -51.69 -32.55 1.75
C ILE A 7 -50.25 -33.04 1.85
N ALA A 8 -50.02 -34.34 1.72
CA ALA A 8 -48.65 -34.89 1.71
C ALA A 8 -47.82 -34.38 0.52
N LEU A 9 -48.43 -34.29 -0.66
CA LEU A 9 -47.76 -33.78 -1.86
C LEU A 9 -47.43 -32.27 -1.76
N ILE A 10 -48.33 -31.47 -1.20
CA ILE A 10 -48.11 -30.04 -0.96
C ILE A 10 -46.98 -29.83 0.05
N ARG A 11 -46.93 -30.60 1.12
CA ARG A 11 -45.85 -30.54 2.11
C ARG A 11 -44.51 -30.97 1.52
N PHE A 12 -44.49 -31.97 0.66
CA PHE A 12 -43.28 -32.42 -0.03
C PHE A 12 -42.80 -31.40 -1.03
N LEU A 13 -43.69 -30.77 -1.81
CA LEU A 13 -43.33 -29.66 -2.71
C LEU A 13 -42.86 -28.41 -1.96
N ALA A 14 -43.47 -28.06 -0.83
CA ALA A 14 -43.00 -26.97 0.02
C ALA A 14 -41.61 -27.27 0.63
N PHE A 15 -41.35 -28.51 1.00
CA PHE A 15 -40.03 -28.93 1.50
C PHE A 15 -38.95 -28.88 0.40
N ILE A 16 -39.28 -29.27 -0.84
CA ILE A 16 -38.35 -29.12 -1.99
C ILE A 16 -38.09 -27.64 -2.28
N LEU A 17 -39.09 -26.77 -2.21
CA LEU A 17 -38.94 -25.32 -2.41
C LEU A 17 -38.06 -24.67 -1.33
N VAL A 18 -38.07 -25.17 -0.11
CA VAL A 18 -37.19 -24.69 0.97
C VAL A 18 -35.75 -25.18 0.75
N LEU A 19 -35.56 -26.40 0.26
CA LEU A 19 -34.25 -26.92 -0.03
C LEU A 19 -33.58 -26.26 -1.25
N SER A 20 -34.35 -25.75 -2.22
CA SER A 20 -33.84 -25.08 -3.41
C SER A 20 -33.28 -23.65 -3.12
N ASN A 21 -33.55 -23.12 -1.93
CA ASN A 21 -33.02 -21.82 -1.50
C ASN A 21 -31.70 -21.90 -0.71
N PHE A 22 -31.14 -23.10 -0.50
CA PHE A 22 -29.75 -23.22 -0.12
C PHE A 22 -28.88 -22.91 -1.35
N SER A 23 -28.77 -21.63 -1.67
CA SER A 23 -27.69 -21.13 -2.54
C SER A 23 -26.40 -21.54 -1.86
N CYS A 24 -25.68 -22.44 -2.49
CA CYS A 24 -24.30 -22.73 -2.09
C CYS A 24 -23.56 -21.41 -2.28
N ASP A 25 -23.27 -20.71 -1.19
CA ASP A 25 -22.43 -19.50 -1.23
C ASP A 25 -21.06 -19.96 -1.73
N ASP A 26 -20.80 -19.71 -3.02
CA ASP A 26 -19.53 -20.06 -3.61
C ASP A 26 -18.46 -19.22 -2.91
N SER A 27 -17.73 -19.85 -1.99
CA SER A 27 -16.70 -19.20 -1.18
C SER A 27 -15.59 -18.56 -2.04
N SER A 28 -15.51 -18.94 -3.32
CA SER A 28 -14.57 -18.39 -4.29
C SER A 28 -15.12 -17.21 -5.12
N SER A 29 -16.39 -16.83 -4.93
CA SER A 29 -17.04 -15.74 -5.67
C SER A 29 -17.23 -14.50 -4.80
N TYR A 30 -16.85 -13.35 -5.34
CA TYR A 30 -16.92 -12.03 -4.71
C TYR A 30 -17.59 -11.02 -5.65
N ASP A 31 -18.15 -9.95 -5.10
CA ASP A 31 -18.59 -8.83 -5.92
C ASP A 31 -17.39 -8.01 -6.40
N ILE A 32 -16.44 -7.79 -5.50
CA ILE A 32 -15.25 -6.99 -5.75
C ILE A 32 -14.02 -7.75 -5.24
N ILE A 33 -12.98 -7.82 -6.06
CA ILE A 33 -11.64 -8.23 -5.64
C ILE A 33 -10.71 -7.02 -5.78
N ILE A 34 -9.95 -6.76 -4.74
CA ILE A 34 -8.95 -5.70 -4.68
C ILE A 34 -7.59 -6.34 -4.47
N VAL A 35 -6.64 -6.01 -5.32
CA VAL A 35 -5.27 -6.50 -5.23
C VAL A 35 -4.35 -5.37 -4.83
N GLY A 36 -3.62 -5.57 -3.74
CA GLY A 36 -2.78 -4.58 -3.09
C GLY A 36 -3.45 -3.97 -1.86
N GLY A 37 -2.87 -4.21 -0.69
CA GLY A 37 -3.31 -3.69 0.60
C GLY A 37 -2.65 -2.36 0.98
N GLY A 38 -2.21 -1.57 -0.01
CA GLY A 38 -1.80 -0.19 0.18
C GLY A 38 -2.93 0.67 0.74
N THR A 39 -2.67 1.93 1.03
CA THR A 39 -3.69 2.83 1.64
C THR A 39 -4.97 2.86 0.81
N SER A 40 -4.87 3.02 -0.51
CA SER A 40 -6.03 3.07 -1.40
C SER A 40 -6.79 1.74 -1.44
N GLY A 41 -6.08 0.62 -1.50
CA GLY A 41 -6.67 -0.71 -1.52
C GLY A 41 -7.43 -1.05 -0.25
N VAL A 42 -6.84 -0.78 0.91
CA VAL A 42 -7.49 -0.99 2.22
C VAL A 42 -8.75 -0.15 2.36
N VAL A 43 -8.67 1.15 2.03
CA VAL A 43 -9.83 2.05 2.13
C VAL A 43 -10.93 1.64 1.17
N SER A 44 -10.57 1.24 -0.06
CA SER A 44 -11.52 0.71 -1.05
C SER A 44 -12.21 -0.55 -0.55
N ALA A 45 -11.44 -1.46 0.06
CA ALA A 45 -11.97 -2.72 0.59
C ALA A 45 -12.94 -2.50 1.76
N ILE A 46 -12.57 -1.64 2.71
CA ILE A 46 -13.41 -1.27 3.84
C ILE A 46 -14.70 -0.62 3.33
N GLN A 47 -14.59 0.37 2.45
CA GLN A 47 -15.76 1.09 1.96
C GLN A 47 -16.70 0.20 1.12
N SER A 48 -16.16 -0.63 0.24
CA SER A 48 -16.94 -1.59 -0.54
C SER A 48 -17.73 -2.54 0.36
N SER A 49 -17.07 -3.07 1.39
CA SER A 49 -17.69 -3.94 2.39
C SER A 49 -18.82 -3.25 3.16
N ARG A 50 -18.61 -1.99 3.59
CA ARG A 50 -19.63 -1.15 4.26
C ARG A 50 -20.84 -0.88 3.38
N MET A 51 -20.64 -0.83 2.07
CA MET A 51 -21.74 -0.69 1.09
C MET A 51 -22.45 -2.01 0.79
N GLY A 52 -22.10 -3.10 1.46
CA GLY A 52 -22.76 -4.40 1.36
C GLY A 52 -22.16 -5.35 0.32
N SER A 53 -21.08 -4.97 -0.36
CA SER A 53 -20.41 -5.84 -1.32
C SER A 53 -19.60 -6.93 -0.63
N LYS A 54 -19.69 -8.18 -1.07
CA LYS A 54 -18.79 -9.26 -0.67
C LYS A 54 -17.44 -9.00 -1.31
N THR A 55 -16.48 -8.57 -0.50
CA THR A 55 -15.18 -8.03 -0.93
C THR A 55 -14.03 -8.93 -0.51
N LEU A 56 -13.09 -9.16 -1.43
CA LEU A 56 -11.81 -9.79 -1.16
C LEU A 56 -10.68 -8.77 -1.33
N LEU A 57 -9.84 -8.62 -0.33
CA LEU A 57 -8.58 -7.91 -0.40
C LEU A 57 -7.43 -8.92 -0.42
N VAL A 58 -6.56 -8.83 -1.41
CA VAL A 58 -5.35 -9.66 -1.54
C VAL A 58 -4.14 -8.78 -1.34
N GLU A 59 -3.30 -9.12 -0.37
CA GLU A 59 -2.10 -8.37 -0.01
C GLU A 59 -0.87 -9.31 0.03
N GLU A 60 0.22 -8.89 -0.60
CA GLU A 60 1.44 -9.71 -0.71
C GLU A 60 2.26 -9.80 0.58
N SER A 61 2.08 -8.84 1.47
CA SER A 61 2.76 -8.76 2.76
C SER A 61 1.83 -9.13 3.92
N ASN A 62 2.39 -9.12 5.13
CA ASN A 62 1.59 -9.19 6.36
C ASN A 62 1.26 -7.80 6.92
N TRP A 63 1.21 -6.76 6.07
CA TRP A 63 0.92 -5.39 6.48
C TRP A 63 -0.20 -4.80 5.63
N LEU A 64 -0.96 -3.87 6.22
CA LEU A 64 -1.91 -3.02 5.51
C LEU A 64 -1.45 -1.56 5.57
N GLY A 65 -1.72 -0.80 4.50
CA GLY A 65 -1.46 0.63 4.43
C GLY A 65 -0.33 1.05 3.50
N GLY A 66 0.50 0.09 3.00
CA GLY A 66 1.54 0.37 2.01
C GLY A 66 2.46 1.51 2.41
N MET A 67 2.43 2.61 1.65
CA MET A 67 3.29 3.78 1.85
C MET A 67 3.34 4.26 3.31
N ILE A 68 2.20 4.38 3.98
CA ILE A 68 2.11 4.93 5.34
C ILE A 68 2.45 3.93 6.44
N THR A 69 2.70 2.67 6.10
CA THR A 69 2.99 1.61 7.07
C THR A 69 4.19 0.77 6.66
N SER A 70 4.04 -0.23 5.80
CA SER A 70 5.10 -1.17 5.42
C SER A 70 6.29 -0.49 4.72
N ALA A 71 6.05 0.53 3.91
CA ALA A 71 7.11 1.33 3.29
C ALA A 71 7.71 2.39 4.22
N GLY A 72 7.17 2.57 5.44
CA GLY A 72 7.78 3.38 6.49
C GLY A 72 7.54 4.89 6.41
N VAL A 73 6.83 5.42 5.41
CA VAL A 73 6.50 6.85 5.31
C VAL A 73 5.26 7.16 6.15
N SER A 74 5.40 7.04 7.47
CA SER A 74 4.29 7.18 8.43
C SER A 74 3.99 8.64 8.78
N ALA A 75 3.75 9.41 7.74
CA ALA A 75 3.42 10.83 7.77
C ALA A 75 2.28 11.08 6.78
N MET A 76 1.18 11.64 7.24
CA MET A 76 0.05 11.95 6.35
C MET A 76 0.03 13.43 6.01
N ASP A 77 0.10 13.72 4.72
CA ASP A 77 0.02 15.06 4.19
C ASP A 77 -1.42 15.52 3.98
N GLY A 78 -1.58 16.82 3.69
CA GLY A 78 -2.84 17.41 3.32
C GLY A 78 -3.68 17.90 4.50
N ASN A 79 -4.99 17.87 4.35
CA ASN A 79 -5.91 18.42 5.34
C ASN A 79 -6.13 17.47 6.52
N TYR A 80 -5.20 17.48 7.46
CA TYR A 80 -5.29 16.69 8.68
C TYR A 80 -6.51 16.99 9.57
N LYS A 81 -7.19 18.12 9.34
CA LYS A 81 -8.42 18.52 10.05
C LYS A 81 -9.70 18.06 9.34
N MET A 82 -9.60 17.30 8.25
CA MET A 82 -10.78 16.78 7.55
C MET A 82 -11.83 16.25 8.54
N PRO A 83 -13.09 16.75 8.50
CA PRO A 83 -14.07 16.43 9.53
C PRO A 83 -14.81 15.12 9.31
N SER A 84 -14.54 14.41 8.23
CA SER A 84 -15.29 13.21 7.82
C SER A 84 -14.43 12.23 7.02
N GLY A 85 -15.04 11.12 6.63
CA GLY A 85 -14.45 10.07 5.81
C GLY A 85 -13.43 9.22 6.55
N PHE A 86 -12.78 8.32 5.82
CA PHE A 86 -11.83 7.37 6.39
C PHE A 86 -10.62 8.07 7.03
N LEU A 87 -10.17 9.19 6.47
CA LEU A 87 -9.08 9.97 7.08
C LEU A 87 -9.41 10.41 8.52
N LYS A 88 -10.65 10.84 8.77
CA LYS A 88 -11.08 11.17 10.13
C LYS A 88 -11.05 9.94 11.03
N GLU A 89 -11.61 8.83 10.59
CA GLU A 89 -11.67 7.58 11.36
C GLU A 89 -10.26 7.09 11.73
N PHE A 90 -9.36 7.05 10.77
CA PHE A 90 -7.96 6.65 11.00
C PHE A 90 -7.23 7.62 11.94
N ARG A 91 -7.37 8.94 11.72
CA ARG A 91 -6.82 9.98 12.61
C ARG A 91 -7.35 9.85 14.04
N ASP A 92 -8.66 9.68 14.21
CA ASP A 92 -9.28 9.59 15.53
C ASP A 92 -8.81 8.31 16.26
N SER A 93 -8.56 7.22 15.54
CA SER A 93 -7.95 6.00 16.07
C SER A 93 -6.48 6.23 16.49
N LEU A 94 -5.72 6.99 15.71
CA LEU A 94 -4.36 7.41 16.10
C LEU A 94 -4.40 8.29 17.36
N VAL A 95 -5.31 9.26 17.41
CA VAL A 95 -5.50 10.14 18.58
C VAL A 95 -5.88 9.33 19.82
N SER A 96 -6.76 8.34 19.67
CA SER A 96 -7.11 7.43 20.76
C SER A 96 -5.90 6.65 21.27
N HIS A 97 -5.00 6.22 20.37
CA HIS A 97 -3.80 5.49 20.74
C HIS A 97 -2.73 6.36 21.43
N TYR A 98 -2.50 7.59 20.94
CA TYR A 98 -1.43 8.48 21.42
C TYR A 98 -1.93 9.52 22.45
N GLY A 99 -3.21 9.54 22.77
CA GLY A 99 -3.84 10.38 23.78
C GLY A 99 -4.44 11.68 23.26
N ASN A 100 -3.79 12.38 22.34
CA ASN A 100 -4.30 13.62 21.76
C ASN A 100 -3.67 13.91 20.39
N LEU A 101 -4.23 14.91 19.67
CA LEU A 101 -3.76 15.31 18.35
C LEU A 101 -2.34 15.92 18.35
N ASP A 102 -1.96 16.60 19.43
CA ASP A 102 -0.64 17.24 19.50
C ASP A 102 0.48 16.19 19.64
N SER A 103 0.17 15.03 20.19
CA SER A 103 1.10 13.89 20.24
C SER A 103 1.48 13.34 18.87
N LEU A 104 0.74 13.70 17.81
CA LEU A 104 1.02 13.33 16.42
C LEU A 104 1.86 14.39 15.69
N LYS A 105 2.06 15.58 16.25
CA LYS A 105 2.81 16.68 15.65
C LYS A 105 4.28 16.64 16.09
N THR A 106 4.93 15.53 15.87
CA THR A 106 6.29 15.29 16.36
C THR A 106 7.39 15.66 15.38
N GLY A 107 7.14 15.50 14.08
CA GLY A 107 8.02 15.93 13.00
C GLY A 107 7.47 17.19 12.31
N TRP A 108 8.32 17.88 11.53
CA TRP A 108 7.86 19.08 10.83
C TRP A 108 7.34 18.80 9.41
N VAL A 109 7.49 17.58 8.90
CA VAL A 109 7.01 17.22 7.56
C VAL A 109 5.49 17.08 7.51
N SER A 110 4.87 16.66 8.61
CA SER A 110 3.42 16.46 8.68
C SER A 110 2.86 16.77 10.07
N ASN A 111 1.58 17.09 10.14
CA ASN A 111 0.83 17.21 11.40
C ASN A 111 0.28 15.87 11.90
N LEU A 112 0.42 14.79 11.15
CA LEU A 112 0.00 13.44 11.50
C LEU A 112 1.16 12.48 11.32
N MET A 113 2.03 12.41 12.32
CA MET A 113 3.17 11.50 12.42
C MET A 113 2.81 10.35 13.37
N PHE A 114 3.11 9.12 12.97
CA PHE A 114 2.80 7.95 13.78
C PHE A 114 3.80 6.82 13.50
N GLU A 115 3.84 5.83 14.38
CA GLU A 115 4.69 4.66 14.15
C GLU A 115 4.05 3.76 13.08
N PRO A 116 4.81 3.27 12.07
CA PRO A 116 4.28 2.40 11.01
C PRO A 116 3.50 1.19 11.54
N SER A 117 4.01 0.55 12.60
CA SER A 117 3.37 -0.60 13.23
C SER A 117 2.01 -0.27 13.87
N VAL A 118 1.87 0.94 14.42
CA VAL A 118 0.61 1.42 14.99
C VAL A 118 -0.40 1.67 13.88
N GLY A 119 0.03 2.32 12.79
CA GLY A 119 -0.82 2.51 11.61
C GLY A 119 -1.32 1.20 11.02
N ASN A 120 -0.42 0.23 10.82
CA ASN A 120 -0.78 -1.11 10.35
C ASN A 120 -1.79 -1.80 11.28
N ARG A 121 -1.56 -1.77 12.60
CA ARG A 121 -2.49 -2.37 13.58
C ARG A 121 -3.87 -1.74 13.48
N ILE A 122 -3.96 -0.42 13.46
CA ILE A 122 -5.25 0.30 13.36
C ILE A 122 -5.97 -0.07 12.06
N LEU A 123 -5.28 -0.07 10.92
CA LEU A 123 -5.87 -0.47 9.63
C LEU A 123 -6.40 -1.90 9.67
N LYS A 124 -5.64 -2.82 10.27
CA LYS A 124 -6.08 -4.22 10.46
C LYS A 124 -7.32 -4.31 11.34
N GLU A 125 -7.35 -3.62 12.47
CA GLU A 125 -8.48 -3.61 13.40
C GLU A 125 -9.76 -3.09 12.71
N ILE A 126 -9.67 -1.99 11.96
CA ILE A 126 -10.81 -1.46 11.21
C ILE A 126 -11.26 -2.46 10.14
N ALA A 127 -10.32 -2.96 9.32
CA ALA A 127 -10.64 -3.87 8.23
C ALA A 127 -11.24 -5.21 8.72
N GLN A 128 -10.72 -5.76 9.81
CA GLN A 128 -11.21 -7.00 10.42
C GLN A 128 -12.60 -6.86 11.07
N SER A 129 -13.02 -5.65 11.41
CA SER A 129 -14.37 -5.40 11.92
C SER A 129 -15.46 -5.45 10.84
N GLU A 130 -15.09 -5.43 9.57
CA GLU A 130 -16.01 -5.40 8.44
C GLU A 130 -16.49 -6.81 8.06
N LYS A 131 -17.79 -7.06 8.19
CA LYS A 131 -18.37 -8.41 8.03
C LYS A 131 -18.30 -8.98 6.62
N ASN A 132 -18.34 -8.11 5.60
CA ASN A 132 -18.31 -8.52 4.19
C ASN A 132 -16.92 -8.48 3.57
N LEU A 133 -15.86 -8.29 4.38
CA LEU A 133 -14.49 -8.22 3.93
C LEU A 133 -13.71 -9.48 4.31
N THR A 134 -13.17 -10.14 3.30
CA THR A 134 -12.17 -11.18 3.47
C THR A 134 -10.79 -10.61 3.10
N ILE A 135 -9.77 -10.88 3.90
CA ILE A 135 -8.41 -10.43 3.63
C ILE A 135 -7.48 -11.63 3.54
N MET A 136 -6.72 -11.69 2.46
CA MET A 136 -5.65 -12.67 2.25
C MET A 136 -4.32 -11.96 2.30
N TYR A 137 -3.55 -12.24 3.35
CA TYR A 137 -2.18 -11.77 3.53
C TYR A 137 -1.17 -12.73 2.91
N GLU A 138 0.05 -12.26 2.70
CA GLU A 138 1.19 -13.04 2.16
C GLU A 138 0.81 -13.78 0.88
N THR A 139 0.00 -13.12 0.06
CA THR A 139 -0.66 -13.71 -1.10
C THR A 139 -0.37 -12.89 -2.35
N THR A 140 0.23 -13.53 -3.35
CA THR A 140 0.53 -12.93 -4.65
C THR A 140 -0.41 -13.43 -5.75
N ILE A 141 -0.63 -12.61 -6.77
CA ILE A 141 -1.44 -12.98 -7.93
C ILE A 141 -0.56 -13.65 -8.99
N HIS A 142 -0.84 -14.92 -9.23
CA HIS A 142 -0.14 -15.67 -10.27
C HIS A 142 -0.70 -15.37 -11.66
N LYS A 143 -2.01 -15.43 -11.81
CA LYS A 143 -2.69 -15.24 -13.11
C LYS A 143 -3.98 -14.47 -12.96
N VAL A 144 -4.25 -13.61 -13.93
CA VAL A 144 -5.53 -12.91 -14.08
C VAL A 144 -6.10 -13.24 -15.45
N VAL A 145 -7.40 -13.50 -15.50
CA VAL A 145 -8.13 -13.71 -16.76
C VAL A 145 -9.41 -12.90 -16.69
N LYS A 146 -9.72 -12.18 -17.75
CA LYS A 146 -10.99 -11.51 -17.96
C LYS A 146 -11.79 -12.28 -19.01
N ASP A 147 -12.96 -12.71 -18.60
CA ASP A 147 -13.93 -13.39 -19.42
C ASP A 147 -15.27 -12.65 -19.22
N GLU A 148 -16.38 -13.31 -18.91
CA GLU A 148 -17.60 -12.67 -18.41
C GLU A 148 -17.38 -12.02 -17.04
N LYS A 149 -16.51 -12.64 -16.22
CA LYS A 149 -16.06 -12.13 -14.91
C LYS A 149 -14.54 -12.10 -14.85
N PHE A 150 -14.00 -11.30 -13.94
CA PHE A 150 -12.58 -11.39 -13.60
C PHE A 150 -12.33 -12.67 -12.79
N LYS A 151 -11.34 -13.43 -13.21
CA LYS A 151 -10.87 -14.63 -12.53
C LYS A 151 -9.42 -14.44 -12.14
N ILE A 152 -9.12 -14.56 -10.86
CA ILE A 152 -7.75 -14.50 -10.38
C ILE A 152 -7.32 -15.86 -9.83
N LYS A 153 -6.12 -16.28 -10.16
CA LYS A 153 -5.42 -17.39 -9.51
C LYS A 153 -4.36 -16.80 -8.59
N ILE A 154 -4.42 -17.18 -7.34
CA ILE A 154 -3.47 -16.74 -6.32
C ILE A 154 -2.48 -17.86 -6.03
N ASN A 155 -1.30 -17.50 -5.58
CA ASN A 155 -0.18 -18.34 -5.14
C ASN A 155 -0.34 -19.80 -5.57
N GLN A 156 0.44 -20.62 -5.55
CA GLN A 156 0.57 -22.05 -5.80
C GLN A 156 -0.69 -22.94 -5.60
N ASN A 157 -1.83 -22.41 -5.18
CA ASN A 157 -3.08 -23.14 -5.06
C ASN A 157 -3.88 -23.00 -6.36
N ASP A 158 -4.47 -24.12 -6.83
CA ASP A 158 -5.34 -24.12 -8.02
C ASP A 158 -6.71 -23.44 -7.78
N ILE A 159 -6.87 -22.75 -6.65
CA ILE A 159 -8.11 -22.05 -6.33
C ILE A 159 -8.22 -20.80 -7.20
N THR A 160 -9.34 -20.71 -7.90
CA THR A 160 -9.69 -19.55 -8.73
C THR A 160 -10.76 -18.74 -8.01
N TYR A 161 -10.48 -17.46 -7.78
CA TYR A 161 -11.45 -16.51 -7.25
C TYR A 161 -12.05 -15.71 -8.39
N ASN A 162 -13.36 -15.45 -8.30
CA ASN A 162 -14.12 -14.76 -9.34
C ASN A 162 -14.69 -13.47 -8.78
N SER A 163 -14.75 -12.40 -9.60
CA SER A 163 -15.44 -11.17 -9.24
C SER A 163 -16.08 -10.47 -10.44
N LYS A 164 -17.05 -9.61 -10.17
CA LYS A 164 -17.63 -8.68 -11.16
C LYS A 164 -16.70 -7.51 -11.42
N ILE A 165 -16.02 -7.05 -10.37
CA ILE A 165 -15.10 -5.90 -10.40
C ILE A 165 -13.74 -6.36 -9.85
N LEU A 166 -12.68 -5.98 -10.54
CA LEU A 166 -11.31 -6.14 -10.10
C LEU A 166 -10.66 -4.76 -10.00
N ILE A 167 -10.11 -4.44 -8.84
CA ILE A 167 -9.38 -3.19 -8.59
C ILE A 167 -7.90 -3.51 -8.47
N ASP A 168 -7.10 -2.87 -9.31
CA ASP A 168 -5.64 -2.84 -9.16
C ASP A 168 -5.29 -1.70 -8.19
N ALA A 169 -4.85 -2.06 -7.00
CA ALA A 169 -4.33 -1.17 -5.97
C ALA A 169 -2.89 -1.54 -5.60
N THR A 170 -2.20 -2.26 -6.49
CA THR A 170 -0.78 -2.57 -6.32
C THR A 170 0.05 -1.30 -6.51
N GLU A 171 1.21 -1.24 -5.87
CA GLU A 171 2.08 -0.06 -5.93
C GLU A 171 2.63 0.20 -7.34
N LEU A 172 2.75 -0.82 -8.18
CA LEU A 172 3.37 -0.73 -9.52
C LEU A 172 2.40 -1.03 -10.67
N GLY A 173 1.10 -1.19 -10.41
CA GLY A 173 0.13 -1.53 -11.45
C GLY A 173 0.31 -2.95 -11.99
N ASP A 174 0.62 -3.91 -11.13
CA ASP A 174 1.02 -5.26 -11.51
C ASP A 174 -0.06 -6.08 -12.23
N LEU A 175 -1.33 -5.68 -12.16
CA LEU A 175 -2.40 -6.34 -12.90
C LEU A 175 -2.53 -5.86 -14.34
N ILE A 176 -2.08 -4.65 -14.64
CA ILE A 176 -2.17 -4.03 -15.97
C ILE A 176 -1.51 -4.92 -17.03
N PRO A 177 -0.23 -5.31 -16.90
CA PRO A 177 0.41 -6.19 -17.88
C PRO A 177 -0.18 -7.61 -17.86
N LYS A 178 -0.64 -8.12 -16.72
CA LYS A 178 -1.28 -9.45 -16.63
C LYS A 178 -2.61 -9.51 -17.39
N LEU A 179 -3.27 -8.38 -17.59
CA LEU A 179 -4.51 -8.22 -18.37
C LEU A 179 -4.24 -7.78 -19.81
N ASN A 180 -2.99 -7.64 -20.23
CA ASN A 180 -2.59 -7.09 -21.54
C ASN A 180 -3.21 -5.71 -21.83
N LEU A 181 -3.37 -4.88 -20.80
CA LEU A 181 -3.86 -3.52 -20.95
C LEU A 181 -2.72 -2.59 -21.36
N PRO A 182 -2.96 -1.60 -22.23
CA PRO A 182 -1.95 -0.62 -22.57
C PRO A 182 -1.63 0.29 -21.38
N TYR A 183 -0.37 0.65 -21.22
CA TYR A 183 0.08 1.64 -20.25
C TYR A 183 1.21 2.49 -20.84
N LEU A 184 1.50 3.59 -20.16
CA LEU A 184 2.58 4.49 -20.50
C LEU A 184 3.58 4.49 -19.35
N ILE A 185 4.86 4.64 -19.68
CA ILE A 185 5.95 4.68 -18.69
C ILE A 185 6.83 5.89 -18.97
N GLY A 186 7.38 6.48 -17.92
CA GLY A 186 8.21 7.68 -18.02
C GLY A 186 7.41 8.96 -18.24
N MET A 187 8.05 9.96 -18.82
CA MET A 187 7.45 11.26 -19.09
C MET A 187 7.03 11.35 -20.56
N ASP A 188 5.77 11.71 -20.79
CA ASP A 188 5.26 11.98 -22.13
C ASP A 188 5.73 13.33 -22.67
N SER A 189 5.73 13.47 -24.01
CA SER A 189 6.06 14.74 -24.64
C SER A 189 4.96 15.78 -24.45
N ARG A 190 5.36 17.05 -24.41
CA ARG A 190 4.44 18.20 -24.34
C ARG A 190 3.30 18.13 -25.34
N LYS A 191 3.59 17.71 -26.58
CA LYS A 191 2.60 17.61 -27.65
C LYS A 191 1.55 16.54 -27.44
N LYS A 192 1.86 15.48 -26.67
CA LYS A 192 0.96 14.32 -26.54
C LYS A 192 -0.29 14.65 -25.73
N PHE A 193 -0.12 15.41 -24.64
CA PHE A 193 -1.21 15.77 -23.73
C PHE A 193 -1.40 17.27 -23.55
N ASN A 194 -0.67 18.10 -24.32
CA ASN A 194 -0.71 19.55 -24.27
C ASN A 194 -0.35 20.12 -22.88
N GLU A 195 0.74 19.62 -22.30
CA GLU A 195 1.24 20.00 -20.98
C GLU A 195 2.49 20.87 -21.12
N ASP A 196 2.42 22.14 -20.75
CA ASP A 196 3.50 23.14 -20.94
C ASP A 196 4.79 22.78 -20.20
N ILE A 197 4.69 22.13 -19.05
CA ILE A 197 5.86 21.73 -18.22
C ILE A 197 6.48 20.40 -18.66
N ALA A 198 5.80 19.62 -19.51
CA ALA A 198 6.31 18.36 -20.00
C ALA A 198 7.53 18.54 -20.92
N PRO A 199 8.42 17.54 -21.02
CA PRO A 199 9.57 17.60 -21.92
C PRO A 199 9.14 17.70 -23.39
N GLU A 200 10.04 18.18 -24.24
CA GLU A 200 9.75 18.27 -25.67
C GLU A 200 9.56 16.89 -26.31
N PHE A 201 10.35 15.90 -25.87
CA PHE A 201 10.29 14.51 -26.32
C PHE A 201 9.98 13.58 -25.14
N SER A 202 9.21 12.52 -25.41
CA SER A 202 8.95 11.46 -24.42
C SER A 202 10.25 10.77 -24.02
N ASN A 203 10.32 10.28 -22.77
CA ASN A 203 11.44 9.49 -22.25
C ASN A 203 10.94 8.40 -21.30
N ASN A 204 11.82 7.52 -20.84
CA ASN A 204 11.51 6.41 -19.93
C ASN A 204 11.95 6.70 -18.49
N ILE A 205 12.10 7.96 -18.10
CA ILE A 205 12.50 8.34 -16.76
C ILE A 205 11.30 8.23 -15.83
N ILE A 206 11.42 7.45 -14.78
CA ILE A 206 10.44 7.31 -13.71
C ILE A 206 10.99 7.93 -12.42
N GLN A 207 10.14 8.04 -11.41
CA GLN A 207 10.53 8.55 -10.10
C GLN A 207 11.51 7.60 -9.40
N ASP A 208 12.51 8.16 -8.72
CA ASP A 208 13.38 7.43 -7.81
C ASP A 208 12.57 6.78 -6.68
N LEU A 209 13.07 5.68 -6.15
CA LEU A 209 12.55 5.08 -4.94
C LEU A 209 13.45 5.40 -3.75
N THR A 210 12.87 5.39 -2.56
CA THR A 210 13.60 5.53 -1.30
C THR A 210 13.30 4.32 -0.41
N TYR A 211 14.34 3.62 0.04
CA TYR A 211 14.16 2.58 1.05
C TYR A 211 14.19 3.24 2.43
N VAL A 212 13.02 3.44 3.01
CA VAL A 212 12.86 4.18 4.26
C VAL A 212 13.35 3.37 5.46
N MET A 213 14.05 4.02 6.37
CA MET A 213 14.47 3.45 7.65
C MET A 213 13.71 4.09 8.81
N ILE A 214 13.38 3.28 9.80
CA ILE A 214 12.87 3.77 11.10
C ILE A 214 13.95 3.54 12.15
N LEU A 215 14.56 4.62 12.58
CA LEU A 215 15.53 4.61 13.65
C LEU A 215 14.84 4.80 15.01
N LYS A 216 15.46 4.29 16.05
CA LYS A 216 15.05 4.51 17.44
C LYS A 216 16.20 5.06 18.23
N ASP A 217 15.92 6.06 19.05
CA ASP A 217 16.89 6.57 20.03
C ASP A 217 16.96 5.65 21.24
N PHE A 218 18.17 5.24 21.59
CA PHE A 218 18.49 4.41 22.74
C PHE A 218 19.36 5.20 23.72
N LYS A 219 19.27 4.92 25.01
CA LYS A 219 20.12 5.55 26.03
C LYS A 219 21.58 5.06 26.00
N LYS A 220 21.95 4.21 25.07
CA LYS A 220 23.30 3.66 24.87
C LYS A 220 23.62 3.67 23.37
N ASP A 221 24.89 3.59 23.05
CA ASP A 221 25.34 3.43 21.68
C ASP A 221 24.84 2.10 21.09
N MET A 222 24.02 2.22 20.06
CA MET A 222 23.46 1.12 19.25
C MET A 222 23.71 1.37 17.78
N THR A 223 24.77 2.09 17.46
CA THR A 223 25.18 2.37 16.08
C THR A 223 25.39 1.06 15.32
N ILE A 224 24.78 0.97 14.15
CA ILE A 224 24.95 -0.19 13.26
C ILE A 224 26.35 -0.15 12.62
N GLU A 225 26.86 -1.33 12.30
CA GLU A 225 28.09 -1.43 11.50
C GLU A 225 27.85 -0.89 10.09
N LYS A 226 28.87 -0.22 9.55
CA LYS A 226 28.81 0.28 8.16
C LYS A 226 28.69 -0.90 7.19
N PRO A 227 27.84 -0.79 6.16
CA PRO A 227 27.80 -1.79 5.09
C PRO A 227 29.17 -2.01 4.47
N LYS A 228 29.45 -3.25 4.05
CA LYS A 228 30.75 -3.61 3.44
C LYS A 228 31.14 -2.75 2.22
N ASN A 229 30.13 -2.31 1.48
CA ASN A 229 30.30 -1.52 0.24
C ASN A 229 30.05 -0.02 0.49
N TYR A 230 30.16 0.45 1.73
CA TYR A 230 29.97 1.86 2.03
C TYR A 230 31.04 2.72 1.38
N ASP A 231 30.66 3.57 0.45
CA ASP A 231 31.50 4.64 -0.10
C ASP A 231 30.97 6.01 0.34
N ARG A 232 31.76 6.70 1.15
CA ARG A 232 31.41 8.05 1.61
C ARG A 232 31.17 9.03 0.47
N ASN A 233 31.84 8.86 -0.67
CA ASN A 233 31.75 9.79 -1.80
C ASN A 233 30.39 9.78 -2.48
N GLU A 234 29.64 8.67 -2.40
CA GLU A 234 28.27 8.62 -2.90
C GLU A 234 27.33 9.60 -2.16
N PHE A 235 27.69 9.98 -0.94
CA PHE A 235 26.90 10.84 -0.07
C PHE A 235 27.47 12.25 0.10
N ILE A 236 28.41 12.64 -0.74
CA ILE A 236 29.13 13.93 -0.61
C ILE A 236 28.16 15.12 -0.55
N CYS A 237 27.07 15.07 -1.31
CA CYS A 237 26.03 16.10 -1.30
C CYS A 237 25.18 16.14 -0.03
N SER A 238 25.32 15.17 0.87
CA SER A 238 24.61 15.13 2.16
C SER A 238 25.42 15.75 3.30
N TYR A 239 26.74 15.85 3.17
CA TYR A 239 27.60 16.35 4.25
C TYR A 239 28.60 17.43 3.82
N ASP A 240 28.88 17.59 2.54
CA ASP A 240 29.80 18.59 2.01
C ASP A 240 29.18 19.33 0.82
N SER A 241 29.00 20.65 0.98
CA SER A 241 28.46 21.51 -0.08
C SER A 241 29.52 21.98 -1.08
N GLY A 242 30.82 21.85 -0.75
CA GLY A 242 31.93 22.34 -1.59
C GLY A 242 32.19 21.47 -2.80
N GLU A 243 32.02 20.16 -2.66
CA GLU A 243 32.28 19.17 -3.72
C GLU A 243 30.99 18.63 -4.36
N CYS A 244 29.83 19.03 -3.86
CA CYS A 244 28.54 18.59 -4.40
C CYS A 244 28.25 19.26 -5.74
N PHE A 245 28.08 18.46 -6.81
CA PHE A 245 27.74 18.93 -8.17
C PHE A 245 26.30 19.44 -8.29
N LYS A 246 25.43 19.04 -7.38
CA LYS A 246 24.01 19.43 -7.38
C LYS A 246 23.89 20.84 -6.82
N ARG A 247 23.94 21.82 -7.70
CA ARG A 247 23.81 23.25 -7.35
C ARG A 247 22.49 23.52 -6.65
N ASP A 248 22.47 24.54 -5.82
CA ASP A 248 21.30 25.13 -5.14
C ASP A 248 20.74 24.35 -3.94
N LYS A 249 21.46 23.39 -3.39
CA LYS A 249 21.00 22.67 -2.21
C LYS A 249 21.76 23.12 -0.96
N LYS A 250 21.02 23.74 -0.06
CA LYS A 250 21.51 24.08 1.27
C LYS A 250 21.64 22.81 2.09
N LEU A 251 22.82 22.54 2.61
CA LEU A 251 22.98 21.50 3.63
C LEU A 251 22.11 21.82 4.85
N TRP A 252 21.46 20.82 5.36
CA TRP A 252 20.71 20.94 6.59
C TRP A 252 21.56 20.47 7.77
N SER A 253 21.36 21.12 8.93
CA SER A 253 21.98 20.62 10.13
C SER A 253 21.43 19.22 10.47
N LYS A 254 22.22 18.44 11.20
CA LYS A 254 21.82 17.11 11.68
C LYS A 254 20.49 17.18 12.45
N GLU A 255 20.32 18.20 13.29
CA GLU A 255 19.11 18.41 14.10
C GLU A 255 17.90 18.65 13.21
N LYS A 256 18.05 19.47 12.17
CA LYS A 256 16.97 19.74 11.22
C LYS A 256 16.61 18.49 10.41
N LEU A 257 17.59 17.74 9.96
CA LEU A 257 17.40 16.50 9.22
C LEU A 257 16.65 15.47 10.07
N ILE A 258 17.10 15.22 11.29
CA ILE A 258 16.48 14.23 12.19
C ILE A 258 15.07 14.66 12.60
N SER A 259 14.86 15.95 12.85
CA SER A 259 13.54 16.46 13.25
C SER A 259 12.50 16.43 12.14
N TYR A 260 12.90 16.30 10.88
CA TYR A 260 11.99 16.14 9.75
C TYR A 260 10.97 15.04 9.98
N GLY A 261 11.45 13.82 10.20
CA GLY A 261 10.67 12.61 10.33
C GLY A 261 10.56 12.09 11.76
N LYS A 262 10.61 12.97 12.77
CA LYS A 262 10.45 12.56 14.16
C LYS A 262 9.07 11.99 14.39
N LEU A 263 9.01 10.73 14.82
CA LEU A 263 7.81 9.98 15.16
C LEU A 263 7.59 9.97 16.68
N PRO A 264 6.40 9.60 17.15
CA PRO A 264 6.21 9.33 18.58
C PRO A 264 7.21 8.29 19.12
N ASN A 265 7.38 8.26 20.45
CA ASN A 265 8.21 7.29 21.17
C ASN A 265 9.69 7.29 20.78
N ASN A 266 10.26 8.47 20.50
CA ASN A 266 11.68 8.64 20.14
C ASN A 266 12.13 7.78 18.95
N LYS A 267 11.25 7.66 17.96
CA LYS A 267 11.58 7.06 16.66
C LYS A 267 11.73 8.16 15.61
N TYR A 268 12.41 7.83 14.54
CA TYR A 268 12.72 8.77 13.46
C TYR A 268 12.60 8.06 12.12
N MET A 269 11.78 8.61 11.26
CA MET A 269 11.67 8.19 9.87
C MET A 269 12.76 8.86 9.05
N ILE A 270 13.59 8.07 8.39
CA ILE A 270 14.59 8.54 7.45
C ILE A 270 14.08 8.26 6.05
N ASN A 271 13.47 9.28 5.49
CA ASN A 271 12.94 9.31 4.13
C ASN A 271 13.34 10.65 3.52
N TRP A 272 14.58 10.76 3.05
CA TRP A 272 15.11 12.03 2.59
C TRP A 272 15.57 11.97 1.14
N PRO A 273 14.74 12.45 0.20
CA PRO A 273 15.04 12.36 -1.23
C PRO A 273 16.11 13.34 -1.71
N ILE A 274 16.52 14.30 -0.89
CA ILE A 274 17.45 15.34 -1.32
C ILE A 274 18.89 14.96 -1.00
N ASN A 275 19.58 14.36 -1.96
CA ASN A 275 20.98 13.91 -1.84
C ASN A 275 21.19 12.87 -0.72
N GLY A 276 20.12 12.16 -0.35
CA GLY A 276 20.09 11.18 0.71
C GLY A 276 20.05 9.75 0.16
N ASN A 277 19.01 9.05 0.53
CA ASN A 277 18.86 7.62 0.26
C ASN A 277 17.98 7.30 -0.98
N ASP A 278 17.82 8.25 -1.90
CA ASP A 278 17.19 7.97 -3.18
C ASP A 278 17.98 6.97 -4.00
N TYR A 279 17.27 6.07 -4.65
CA TYR A 279 17.81 5.07 -5.53
C TYR A 279 16.99 5.00 -6.82
N TYR A 280 17.63 5.31 -7.95
CA TYR A 280 16.99 5.21 -9.24
C TYR A 280 16.93 3.76 -9.71
N SER A 281 15.73 3.28 -10.00
CA SER A 281 15.51 1.95 -10.55
C SER A 281 14.16 1.90 -11.28
N ASN A 282 14.15 1.48 -12.55
CA ASN A 282 12.92 1.20 -13.27
C ASN A 282 12.33 -0.15 -12.83
N SER A 283 11.81 -0.21 -11.60
CA SER A 283 11.25 -1.44 -11.04
C SER A 283 9.91 -1.86 -11.63
N ILE A 284 9.27 -1.02 -12.43
CA ILE A 284 7.95 -1.30 -13.03
C ILE A 284 8.04 -2.46 -14.02
N GLU A 285 9.04 -2.46 -14.90
CA GLU A 285 9.24 -3.48 -15.94
C GLU A 285 10.16 -4.64 -15.54
N MET A 286 10.62 -4.65 -14.28
CA MET A 286 11.45 -5.71 -13.75
C MET A 286 10.64 -6.97 -13.42
N THR A 287 11.28 -8.12 -13.55
CA THR A 287 10.80 -9.35 -12.94
C THR A 287 10.80 -9.26 -11.42
N ALA A 288 10.05 -10.11 -10.74
CA ALA A 288 10.01 -10.15 -9.27
C ALA A 288 11.41 -10.32 -8.66
N GLN A 289 12.27 -11.12 -9.28
CA GLN A 289 13.65 -11.34 -8.82
C GLN A 289 14.53 -10.10 -8.99
N GLU A 290 14.43 -9.42 -10.11
CA GLU A 290 15.17 -8.17 -10.36
C GLU A 290 14.71 -7.08 -9.40
N ARG A 291 13.41 -6.97 -9.12
CA ARG A 291 12.87 -6.04 -8.11
C ARG A 291 13.48 -6.31 -6.73
N LEU A 292 13.53 -7.55 -6.29
CA LEU A 292 14.12 -7.91 -4.99
C LEU A 292 15.59 -7.49 -4.90
N LEU A 293 16.37 -7.74 -5.93
CA LEU A 293 17.79 -7.31 -5.99
C LEU A 293 17.92 -5.79 -6.01
N SER A 294 17.03 -5.09 -6.70
CA SER A 294 16.97 -3.63 -6.72
C SER A 294 16.64 -3.05 -5.33
N TYR A 295 15.66 -3.61 -4.65
CA TYR A 295 15.28 -3.19 -3.30
C TYR A 295 16.39 -3.48 -2.27
N ASP A 296 17.11 -4.59 -2.41
CA ASP A 296 18.26 -4.86 -1.54
C ASP A 296 19.37 -3.82 -1.71
N ARG A 297 19.66 -3.40 -2.95
CA ARG A 297 20.61 -2.29 -3.21
C ARG A 297 20.12 -0.97 -2.62
N ALA A 298 18.83 -0.64 -2.78
CA ALA A 298 18.26 0.57 -2.18
C ALA A 298 18.35 0.54 -0.65
N LYS A 299 18.11 -0.63 -0.05
CA LYS A 299 18.28 -0.85 1.39
C LYS A 299 19.71 -0.61 1.84
N GLN A 300 20.69 -1.17 1.13
CA GLN A 300 22.12 -0.98 1.44
C GLN A 300 22.53 0.48 1.31
N LYS A 301 21.95 1.23 0.36
CA LYS A 301 22.19 2.67 0.23
C LYS A 301 21.59 3.47 1.40
N SER A 302 20.54 3.00 2.03
CA SER A 302 19.91 3.66 3.18
C SER A 302 20.62 3.34 4.51
N LEU A 303 21.31 2.22 4.62
CA LEU A 303 22.08 1.80 5.79
C LEU A 303 23.43 2.50 5.90
#